data_95e6e7c57761342c8fe1323b164602a9
#
_entry.id   95e6e7c57761342c8fe1323b164602a9
#
_cell.length_a   1.000
_cell.length_b   1.000
_cell.length_c   1.000
_cell.angle_alpha   90.00
_cell.angle_beta   90.00
_cell.angle_gamma   90.00
#
_symmetry.space_group_name_H-M   'P 1'
#
loop_
_entity.id
_entity.type
_entity.pdbx_description
1 polymer ?
#
loop_
_entity_poly.entity_id
_entity_poly.type
_entity_poly.pdbx_seq_one_letter_code
_entity_poly.pdbx_strand_id
1 'polypeptide(L)'
;MKKRLLIAILFASCSQKIYKTFYTVHENKQEKVLQGVISRSIIEADTTFKWFPTNYKYALANTNAVDIFKKNKGKFTMIVFGGTWCEDTQNLLPLFYRLVEQSKYPKRKITLVGVDREKKSGNELSDKYKITNVPTFIVLNNEGIEIGRVVEYGKGNGIDNELAEIVGGIK
;
A
#
# COMPACT_ATOMS: atom_id res chain seq x y z
N MET A 1 22.05 35.03 -41.93
CA MET A 1 20.89 34.18 -41.65
C MET A 1 21.17 33.38 -40.39
N LYS A 2 20.58 33.72 -39.21
CA LYS A 2 20.80 32.99 -37.93
C LYS A 2 19.75 31.90 -37.85
N LYS A 3 20.17 30.64 -37.94
CA LYS A 3 19.30 29.47 -37.69
C LYS A 3 19.02 29.37 -36.17
N ARG A 4 17.75 29.58 -35.79
CA ARG A 4 17.27 29.33 -34.43
C ARG A 4 17.03 27.81 -34.28
N LEU A 5 17.81 27.16 -33.45
CA LEU A 5 17.63 25.76 -33.04
C LEU A 5 16.50 25.74 -32.00
N LEU A 6 15.34 25.19 -32.38
CA LEU A 6 14.23 24.93 -31.45
C LEU A 6 14.54 23.58 -30.74
N ILE A 7 14.93 23.67 -29.48
CA ILE A 7 15.05 22.49 -28.60
C ILE A 7 13.63 22.16 -28.12
N ALA A 8 13.03 21.10 -28.66
CA ALA A 8 11.79 20.53 -28.13
C ALA A 8 12.12 19.77 -26.84
N ILE A 9 11.77 20.35 -25.70
CA ILE A 9 11.84 19.67 -24.41
C ILE A 9 10.64 18.71 -24.34
N LEU A 10 10.89 17.44 -24.58
CA LEU A 10 9.93 16.36 -24.33
C LEU A 10 9.76 16.20 -22.81
N PHE A 11 8.70 16.75 -22.25
CA PHE A 11 8.25 16.41 -20.91
C PHE A 11 7.72 14.97 -20.95
N ALA A 12 8.53 14.01 -20.52
CA ALA A 12 8.05 12.69 -20.21
C ALA A 12 7.10 12.82 -19.01
N SER A 13 5.80 12.91 -19.27
CA SER A 13 4.76 12.84 -18.25
C SER A 13 4.78 11.44 -17.68
N CYS A 14 5.40 11.27 -16.50
CA CYS A 14 5.35 10.04 -15.73
C CYS A 14 3.91 9.87 -15.21
N SER A 15 3.07 9.23 -16.01
CA SER A 15 1.69 8.92 -15.67
C SER A 15 1.69 7.84 -14.58
N GLN A 16 1.50 8.23 -13.32
CA GLN A 16 1.26 7.29 -12.24
C GLN A 16 0.00 6.48 -12.56
N LYS A 17 0.14 5.17 -12.63
CA LYS A 17 -0.98 4.26 -12.92
C LYS A 17 -1.94 4.27 -11.73
N ILE A 18 -3.06 4.98 -11.85
CA ILE A 18 -4.12 5.00 -10.82
C ILE A 18 -5.00 3.77 -11.07
N TYR A 19 -4.98 2.84 -10.15
CA TYR A 19 -5.87 1.68 -10.19
C TYR A 19 -7.25 2.09 -9.66
N LYS A 20 -8.29 1.92 -10.49
CA LYS A 20 -9.67 2.10 -10.06
C LYS A 20 -10.09 0.97 -9.13
N THR A 21 -10.90 1.29 -8.14
CA THR A 21 -11.51 0.29 -7.25
C THR A 21 -12.34 -0.69 -8.07
N PHE A 22 -11.97 -1.96 -8.00
CA PHE A 22 -12.67 -3.07 -8.64
C PHE A 22 -12.38 -4.33 -7.84
N TYR A 23 -13.39 -4.93 -7.25
CA TYR A 23 -13.23 -6.10 -6.40
C TYR A 23 -14.47 -7.00 -6.44
N THR A 24 -14.27 -8.27 -6.10
CA THR A 24 -15.31 -9.25 -5.84
C THR A 24 -15.40 -9.54 -4.36
N VAL A 25 -16.58 -9.95 -3.92
CA VAL A 25 -16.86 -10.35 -2.54
C VAL A 25 -17.19 -11.84 -2.53
N HIS A 26 -16.42 -12.61 -1.79
CA HIS A 26 -16.72 -13.99 -1.49
C HIS A 26 -17.13 -14.07 -0.02
N GLU A 27 -18.36 -14.45 0.22
CA GLU A 27 -18.93 -14.50 1.56
C GLU A 27 -19.49 -15.88 1.86
N ASN A 28 -19.17 -16.38 3.03
CA ASN A 28 -19.79 -17.58 3.59
C ASN A 28 -20.17 -17.30 5.06
N LYS A 29 -20.68 -18.32 5.77
CA LYS A 29 -21.12 -18.16 7.16
C LYS A 29 -20.00 -17.78 8.15
N GLN A 30 -18.75 -17.92 7.76
CA GLN A 30 -17.60 -17.76 8.65
C GLN A 30 -16.73 -16.57 8.31
N GLU A 31 -16.65 -16.18 7.04
CA GLU A 31 -15.77 -15.09 6.61
C GLU A 31 -16.29 -14.37 5.38
N LYS A 32 -15.81 -13.15 5.21
CA LYS A 32 -16.02 -12.32 4.04
C LYS A 32 -14.67 -11.92 3.45
N VAL A 33 -14.40 -12.36 2.22
CA VAL A 33 -13.14 -12.10 1.52
C VAL A 33 -13.36 -11.05 0.45
N LEU A 34 -12.57 -9.99 0.48
CA LEU A 34 -12.50 -8.98 -0.57
C LEU A 34 -11.32 -9.32 -1.48
N GLN A 35 -11.59 -9.50 -2.79
CA GLN A 35 -10.57 -9.85 -3.78
C GLN A 35 -10.55 -8.81 -4.90
N GLY A 36 -9.42 -8.16 -5.14
CA GLY A 36 -9.27 -7.11 -6.14
C GLY A 36 -8.75 -5.80 -5.56
N VAL A 37 -8.84 -4.72 -6.34
CA VAL A 37 -8.46 -3.37 -5.85
C VAL A 37 -9.57 -2.82 -4.99
N ILE A 38 -9.26 -2.63 -3.72
CA ILE A 38 -10.19 -2.15 -2.69
C ILE A 38 -9.74 -0.81 -2.13
N SER A 39 -10.55 -0.22 -1.26
CA SER A 39 -10.16 0.97 -0.50
C SER A 39 -10.36 0.74 1.00
N ARG A 40 -9.64 1.51 1.80
CA ARG A 40 -9.83 1.52 3.26
C ARG A 40 -11.29 1.76 3.63
N SER A 41 -11.99 2.66 2.94
CA SER A 41 -13.39 2.99 3.22
C SER A 41 -14.34 1.81 3.05
N ILE A 42 -14.03 0.85 2.16
CA ILE A 42 -14.84 -0.39 2.01
C ILE A 42 -14.70 -1.25 3.27
N ILE A 43 -13.49 -1.38 3.81
CA ILE A 43 -13.25 -2.14 5.04
C ILE A 43 -13.91 -1.42 6.23
N GLU A 44 -13.81 -0.10 6.33
CA GLU A 44 -14.39 0.68 7.43
C GLU A 44 -15.92 0.71 7.42
N ALA A 45 -16.55 0.69 6.25
CA ALA A 45 -18.00 0.74 6.12
C ALA A 45 -18.69 -0.60 6.40
N ASP A 46 -17.99 -1.71 6.35
CA ASP A 46 -18.55 -3.05 6.51
C ASP A 46 -18.36 -3.57 7.95
N THR A 47 -19.48 -3.79 8.62
CA THR A 47 -19.49 -4.26 10.02
C THR A 47 -18.90 -5.65 10.22
N THR A 48 -18.67 -6.42 9.16
CA THR A 48 -17.95 -7.70 9.22
C THR A 48 -16.48 -7.49 9.60
N PHE A 49 -15.89 -6.35 9.22
CA PHE A 49 -14.48 -6.03 9.46
C PHE A 49 -14.25 -5.20 10.73
N LYS A 50 -14.93 -5.55 11.84
CA LYS A 50 -14.80 -4.86 13.16
C LYS A 50 -13.37 -4.81 13.67
N TRP A 51 -12.51 -5.72 13.21
CA TRP A 51 -11.10 -5.75 13.54
C TRP A 51 -10.38 -4.44 13.11
N PHE A 52 -10.80 -3.81 12.01
CA PHE A 52 -10.13 -2.61 11.53
C PHE A 52 -10.28 -1.43 12.51
N PRO A 53 -11.49 -0.95 12.85
CA PRO A 53 -11.61 0.15 13.79
C PRO A 53 -11.11 -0.22 15.20
N THR A 54 -11.25 -1.48 15.62
CA THR A 54 -10.76 -1.95 16.92
C THR A 54 -9.23 -1.84 17.00
N ASN A 55 -8.50 -2.42 16.04
CA ASN A 55 -7.04 -2.42 16.06
C ASN A 55 -6.48 -1.03 15.71
N TYR A 56 -7.16 -0.27 14.84
CA TYR A 56 -6.77 1.09 14.51
C TYR A 56 -6.76 2.03 15.73
N LYS A 57 -7.70 1.84 16.67
CA LYS A 57 -7.78 2.64 17.90
C LYS A 57 -6.50 2.54 18.72
N TYR A 58 -5.88 1.37 18.76
CA TYR A 58 -4.68 1.09 19.57
C TYR A 58 -3.37 1.14 18.76
N ALA A 59 -3.44 1.28 17.46
CA ALA A 59 -2.25 1.37 16.61
C ALA A 59 -1.48 2.66 16.87
N LEU A 60 -0.19 2.55 17.11
CA LEU A 60 0.73 3.67 17.31
C LEU A 60 1.90 3.52 16.34
N ALA A 61 2.06 4.46 15.42
CA ALA A 61 3.19 4.47 14.52
C ALA A 61 4.41 5.12 15.18
N ASN A 62 5.59 4.61 14.88
CA ASN A 62 6.85 5.16 15.35
C ASN A 62 7.04 6.59 14.82
N THR A 63 7.41 7.52 15.72
CA THR A 63 7.53 8.95 15.39
C THR A 63 8.58 9.20 14.31
N ASN A 64 9.73 8.52 14.38
CA ASN A 64 10.78 8.65 13.36
C ASN A 64 10.29 8.15 11.99
N ALA A 65 9.53 7.04 11.95
CA ALA A 65 8.92 6.55 10.71
C ALA A 65 7.93 7.56 10.12
N VAL A 66 7.12 8.19 10.97
CA VAL A 66 6.19 9.26 10.57
C VAL A 66 6.94 10.42 9.93
N ASP A 67 8.05 10.88 10.52
CA ASP A 67 8.83 12.01 9.99
C ASP A 67 9.51 11.66 8.66
N ILE A 68 10.05 10.45 8.52
CA ILE A 68 10.66 9.97 7.28
C ILE A 68 9.61 9.91 6.15
N PHE A 69 8.43 9.36 6.41
CA PHE A 69 7.33 9.33 5.45
C PHE A 69 6.89 10.73 5.05
N LYS A 70 6.72 11.64 6.02
CA LYS A 70 6.34 13.03 5.79
C LYS A 70 7.34 13.76 4.89
N LYS A 71 8.64 13.58 5.15
CA LYS A 71 9.74 14.19 4.38
C LYS A 71 9.77 13.69 2.93
N ASN A 72 9.51 12.41 2.71
CA ASN A 72 9.66 11.74 1.42
C ASN A 72 8.36 11.52 0.65
N LYS A 73 7.19 11.98 1.16
CA LYS A 73 5.84 11.70 0.60
C LYS A 73 5.66 11.99 -0.88
N GLY A 74 6.52 12.82 -1.48
CA GLY A 74 6.53 13.14 -2.92
C GLY A 74 7.24 12.11 -3.79
N LYS A 75 8.12 11.28 -3.21
CA LYS A 75 9.10 10.47 -3.94
C LYS A 75 8.67 9.03 -4.21
N PHE A 76 7.57 8.55 -3.65
CA PHE A 76 7.16 7.15 -3.76
C PHE A 76 5.64 6.96 -3.82
N THR A 77 5.23 5.77 -4.22
CA THR A 77 3.87 5.23 -4.14
C THR A 77 3.90 3.87 -3.47
N MET A 78 2.76 3.37 -3.02
CA MET A 78 2.68 2.08 -2.34
C MET A 78 1.62 1.19 -2.95
N ILE A 79 1.93 -0.10 -3.03
CA ILE A 79 0.94 -1.16 -3.25
C ILE A 79 0.94 -2.05 -2.01
N VAL A 80 -0.23 -2.28 -1.45
CA VAL A 80 -0.39 -3.10 -0.25
C VAL A 80 -1.32 -4.25 -0.58
N PHE A 81 -0.84 -5.47 -0.38
CA PHE A 81 -1.65 -6.69 -0.51
C PHE A 81 -2.07 -7.16 0.88
N GLY A 82 -3.34 -7.50 1.03
CA GLY A 82 -3.88 -7.98 2.29
C GLY A 82 -5.04 -8.94 2.09
N GLY A 83 -5.18 -9.92 2.98
CA GLY A 83 -6.34 -10.79 3.04
C GLY A 83 -7.26 -10.36 4.18
N THR A 84 -8.53 -10.07 3.94
CA THR A 84 -9.48 -9.73 5.02
C THR A 84 -9.69 -10.87 6.02
N TRP A 85 -9.33 -12.08 5.60
CA TRP A 85 -9.33 -13.32 6.37
C TRP A 85 -8.03 -13.55 7.18
N CYS A 86 -6.96 -12.81 6.89
CA CYS A 86 -5.63 -13.03 7.46
C CYS A 86 -5.45 -12.21 8.74
N GLU A 87 -5.13 -12.86 9.84
CA GLU A 87 -4.92 -12.23 11.15
C GLU A 87 -3.77 -11.20 11.11
N ASP A 88 -2.66 -11.51 10.44
CA ASP A 88 -1.55 -10.57 10.29
C ASP A 88 -1.99 -9.30 9.53
N THR A 89 -2.81 -9.45 8.48
CA THR A 89 -3.41 -8.30 7.80
C THR A 89 -4.28 -7.49 8.75
N GLN A 90 -5.10 -8.16 9.58
CA GLN A 90 -6.00 -7.50 10.53
C GLN A 90 -5.23 -6.73 11.60
N ASN A 91 -4.05 -7.17 11.97
CA ASN A 91 -3.18 -6.51 12.93
C ASN A 91 -2.34 -5.38 12.30
N LEU A 92 -1.72 -5.62 11.15
CA LEU A 92 -0.71 -4.74 10.59
C LEU A 92 -1.28 -3.67 9.65
N LEU A 93 -2.40 -3.92 8.97
CA LEU A 93 -3.02 -2.93 8.09
C LEU A 93 -3.51 -1.68 8.84
N PRO A 94 -4.11 -1.80 10.04
CA PRO A 94 -4.44 -0.64 10.86
C PRO A 94 -3.22 0.19 11.27
N LEU A 95 -2.11 -0.45 11.66
CA LEU A 95 -0.85 0.24 11.99
C LEU A 95 -0.29 0.99 10.76
N PHE A 96 -0.28 0.35 9.59
CA PHE A 96 0.11 1.00 8.35
C PHE A 96 -0.72 2.26 8.08
N TYR A 97 -2.04 2.19 8.22
CA TYR A 97 -2.89 3.37 8.01
C TYR A 97 -2.73 4.43 9.10
N ARG A 98 -2.29 4.07 10.30
CA ARG A 98 -1.90 5.04 11.32
C ARG A 98 -0.66 5.82 10.89
N LEU A 99 0.37 5.14 10.38
CA LEU A 99 1.57 5.76 9.81
C LEU A 99 1.20 6.71 8.66
N VAL A 100 0.36 6.27 7.72
CA VAL A 100 -0.14 7.06 6.59
C VAL A 100 -0.82 8.34 7.06
N GLU A 101 -1.70 8.26 8.06
CA GLU A 101 -2.46 9.41 8.55
C GLU A 101 -1.57 10.40 9.31
N GLN A 102 -0.74 9.92 10.23
CA GLN A 102 0.15 10.78 11.04
C GLN A 102 1.20 11.47 10.17
N SER A 103 1.74 10.80 9.16
CA SER A 103 2.69 11.38 8.21
C SER A 103 2.04 12.31 7.16
N LYS A 104 0.68 12.35 7.12
CA LYS A 104 -0.07 13.04 6.07
C LYS A 104 0.33 12.56 4.66
N TYR A 105 0.64 11.27 4.55
CA TYR A 105 0.94 10.66 3.26
C TYR A 105 -0.33 10.60 2.40
N PRO A 106 -0.26 10.98 1.11
CA PRO A 106 -1.47 11.08 0.29
C PRO A 106 -2.10 9.70 0.03
N LYS A 107 -3.33 9.48 0.50
CA LYS A 107 -4.07 8.21 0.34
C LYS A 107 -4.20 7.77 -1.12
N ARG A 108 -4.29 8.73 -2.07
CA ARG A 108 -4.33 8.45 -3.53
C ARG A 108 -3.05 7.79 -4.08
N LYS A 109 -1.95 7.82 -3.32
CA LYS A 109 -0.68 7.16 -3.65
C LYS A 109 -0.59 5.73 -3.12
N ILE A 110 -1.67 5.21 -2.56
CA ILE A 110 -1.76 3.85 -2.04
C ILE A 110 -2.77 3.08 -2.87
N THR A 111 -2.35 1.92 -3.38
CA THR A 111 -3.23 0.92 -3.95
C THR A 111 -3.35 -0.23 -2.97
N LEU A 112 -4.53 -0.43 -2.40
CA LEU A 112 -4.82 -1.58 -1.54
C LEU A 112 -5.44 -2.68 -2.38
N VAL A 113 -4.89 -3.88 -2.31
CA VAL A 113 -5.31 -5.05 -3.07
C VAL A 113 -5.70 -6.17 -2.11
N GLY A 114 -6.97 -6.56 -2.15
CA GLY A 114 -7.46 -7.73 -1.46
C GLY A 114 -7.09 -9.01 -2.20
N VAL A 115 -6.75 -10.06 -1.45
CA VAL A 115 -6.46 -11.39 -2.02
C VAL A 115 -7.23 -12.48 -1.30
N ASP A 116 -7.49 -13.58 -2.03
CA ASP A 116 -8.03 -14.83 -1.47
C ASP A 116 -6.97 -15.61 -0.68
N ARG A 117 -7.33 -16.83 -0.20
CA ARG A 117 -6.43 -17.68 0.59
C ARG A 117 -5.27 -18.22 -0.23
N GLU A 118 -5.40 -18.33 -1.54
CA GLU A 118 -4.34 -18.68 -2.50
C GLU A 118 -3.47 -17.48 -2.90
N LYS A 119 -3.68 -16.30 -2.27
CA LYS A 119 -3.00 -15.02 -2.53
C LYS A 119 -3.26 -14.49 -3.94
N LYS A 120 -4.40 -14.86 -4.53
CA LYS A 120 -4.82 -14.33 -5.84
C LYS A 120 -5.68 -13.08 -5.66
N SER A 121 -5.37 -12.05 -6.44
CA SER A 121 -6.08 -10.77 -6.44
C SER A 121 -7.27 -10.70 -7.40
N GLY A 122 -7.56 -11.80 -8.13
CA GLY A 122 -8.57 -11.81 -9.17
C GLY A 122 -8.21 -10.96 -10.41
N ASN A 123 -6.99 -10.46 -10.45
CA ASN A 123 -6.37 -9.74 -11.56
C ASN A 123 -4.86 -10.05 -11.60
N GLU A 124 -4.12 -9.42 -12.52
CA GLU A 124 -2.69 -9.67 -12.72
C GLU A 124 -1.76 -9.22 -11.57
N LEU A 125 -2.27 -8.43 -10.59
CA LEU A 125 -1.41 -7.72 -9.63
C LEU A 125 -0.67 -8.67 -8.69
N SER A 126 -1.35 -9.67 -8.14
CA SER A 126 -0.69 -10.63 -7.24
C SER A 126 0.41 -11.43 -7.93
N ASP A 127 0.20 -11.83 -9.18
CA ASP A 127 1.19 -12.55 -9.98
C ASP A 127 2.34 -11.63 -10.40
N LYS A 128 2.02 -10.41 -10.86
CA LYS A 128 3.02 -9.39 -11.24
C LYS A 128 3.99 -9.08 -10.10
N TYR A 129 3.48 -8.94 -8.87
CA TYR A 129 4.32 -8.65 -7.69
C TYR A 129 4.76 -9.90 -6.94
N LYS A 130 4.44 -11.11 -7.45
CA LYS A 130 4.85 -12.42 -6.90
C LYS A 130 4.47 -12.53 -5.43
N ILE A 131 3.19 -12.30 -5.12
CA ILE A 131 2.69 -12.31 -3.75
C ILE A 131 2.53 -13.75 -3.26
N THR A 132 3.26 -14.08 -2.20
CA THR A 132 3.22 -15.39 -1.54
C THR A 132 2.63 -15.32 -0.13
N ASN A 133 2.77 -14.17 0.53
CA ASN A 133 2.34 -13.95 1.90
C ASN A 133 1.61 -12.59 2.03
N VAL A 134 0.75 -12.47 3.02
CA VAL A 134 0.03 -11.23 3.31
C VAL A 134 -0.06 -10.97 4.82
N PRO A 135 0.03 -9.68 5.21
CA PRO A 135 0.14 -8.51 4.33
C PRO A 135 1.53 -8.35 3.70
N THR A 136 1.57 -7.79 2.49
CA THR A 136 2.80 -7.37 1.84
C THR A 136 2.69 -5.90 1.47
N PHE A 137 3.64 -5.09 1.94
CA PHE A 137 3.72 -3.65 1.72
C PHE A 137 4.87 -3.36 0.77
N ILE A 138 4.57 -2.90 -0.45
CA ILE A 138 5.55 -2.64 -1.50
C ILE A 138 5.71 -1.14 -1.69
N VAL A 139 6.94 -0.66 -1.68
CA VAL A 139 7.30 0.73 -1.97
C VAL A 139 7.81 0.81 -3.41
N LEU A 140 7.20 1.68 -4.20
CA LEU A 140 7.60 1.95 -5.58
C LEU A 140 8.13 3.38 -5.68
N ASN A 141 9.17 3.59 -6.48
CA ASN A 141 9.60 4.95 -6.82
C ASN A 141 8.60 5.64 -7.77
N ASN A 142 8.87 6.89 -8.16
CA ASN A 142 7.99 7.64 -9.07
C ASN A 142 7.92 7.07 -10.49
N GLU A 143 8.84 6.19 -10.87
CA GLU A 143 8.85 5.45 -12.14
C GLU A 143 8.03 4.16 -12.07
N GLY A 144 7.50 3.80 -10.88
CA GLY A 144 6.74 2.57 -10.65
C GLY A 144 7.61 1.33 -10.47
N ILE A 145 8.91 1.51 -10.22
CA ILE A 145 9.87 0.43 -9.94
C ILE A 145 9.84 0.15 -8.45
N GLU A 146 9.79 -1.13 -8.08
CA GLU A 146 9.88 -1.55 -6.69
C GLU A 146 11.27 -1.27 -6.14
N ILE A 147 11.32 -0.56 -5.02
CA ILE A 147 12.55 -0.23 -4.30
C ILE A 147 12.69 -0.99 -2.99
N GLY A 148 11.65 -1.66 -2.55
CA GLY A 148 11.65 -2.54 -1.39
C GLY A 148 10.25 -2.93 -0.96
N ARG A 149 10.18 -3.94 -0.11
CA ARG A 149 8.93 -4.44 0.48
C ARG A 149 9.12 -4.92 1.91
N VAL A 150 8.04 -4.89 2.65
CA VAL A 150 7.92 -5.56 3.95
C VAL A 150 6.83 -6.60 3.83
N VAL A 151 7.14 -7.84 4.24
CA VAL A 151 6.22 -8.98 4.18
C VAL A 151 5.87 -9.38 5.61
N GLU A 152 4.58 -9.48 5.90
CA GLU A 152 4.07 -9.80 7.24
C GLU A 152 4.71 -8.87 8.29
N TYR A 153 5.25 -9.41 9.37
CA TYR A 153 5.93 -8.63 10.44
C TYR A 153 7.35 -8.17 10.05
N GLY A 154 7.80 -8.45 8.83
CA GLY A 154 9.14 -8.09 8.36
C GLY A 154 10.24 -8.83 9.14
N LYS A 155 11.28 -8.10 9.50
CA LYS A 155 12.43 -8.62 10.26
C LYS A 155 12.26 -8.52 11.78
N GLY A 156 11.07 -8.12 12.24
CA GLY A 156 10.75 -7.99 13.66
C GLY A 156 11.05 -6.62 14.29
N ASN A 157 11.42 -5.63 13.46
CA ASN A 157 11.69 -4.26 13.92
C ASN A 157 10.46 -3.34 13.85
N GLY A 158 9.30 -3.89 13.50
CA GLY A 158 8.07 -3.15 13.22
C GLY A 158 7.96 -2.72 11.76
N ILE A 159 6.79 -2.92 11.16
CA ILE A 159 6.59 -2.63 9.74
C ILE A 159 6.78 -1.16 9.39
N ASP A 160 6.45 -0.26 10.29
CA ASP A 160 6.59 1.19 10.13
C ASP A 160 8.07 1.61 10.09
N ASN A 161 8.92 1.04 10.96
CA ASN A 161 10.36 1.26 10.93
C ASN A 161 11.01 0.72 9.65
N GLU A 162 10.66 -0.52 9.25
CA GLU A 162 11.23 -1.12 8.04
C GLU A 162 10.79 -0.39 6.77
N LEU A 163 9.53 0.03 6.69
CA LEU A 163 9.06 0.88 5.61
C LEU A 163 9.78 2.24 5.59
N ALA A 164 10.04 2.81 6.77
CA ALA A 164 10.78 4.07 6.87
C ALA A 164 12.24 3.91 6.42
N GLU A 165 12.91 2.79 6.71
CA GLU A 165 14.25 2.50 6.19
C GLU A 165 14.28 2.48 4.66
N ILE A 166 13.30 1.79 4.02
CA ILE A 166 13.19 1.75 2.56
C ILE A 166 12.96 3.16 2.00
N VAL A 167 12.01 3.91 2.57
CA VAL A 167 11.64 5.25 2.12
C VAL A 167 12.75 6.27 2.36
N GLY A 168 13.49 6.13 3.46
CA GLY A 168 14.62 6.98 3.81
C GLY A 168 15.81 6.84 2.87
N GLY A 169 15.97 5.67 2.25
CA GLY A 169 17.01 5.38 1.26
C GLY A 169 16.75 5.96 -0.14
N ILE A 170 15.60 6.58 -0.40
CA ILE A 170 15.28 7.19 -1.70
C ILE A 170 16.10 8.46 -1.90
N LYS A 171 16.97 8.43 -2.90
CA LYS A 171 17.79 9.57 -3.33
C LYS A 171 16.98 10.63 -4.07
#